data_73e1378c8f96aa1dcccba81aa10f72fd
#
_entry.id   73e1378c8f96aa1dcccba81aa10f72fd
#
_cell.length_a   1.000
_cell.length_b   1.000
_cell.length_c   1.000
_cell.angle_alpha   90.00
_cell.angle_beta   90.00
_cell.angle_gamma   90.00
#
_symmetry.space_group_name_H-M   'P 1'
#
loop_
_entity.id
_entity.type
_entity.pdbx_description
1 polymer ?
#
loop_
_entity_poly.entity_id
_entity_poly.type
_entity_poly.pdbx_seq_one_letter_code
_entity_poly.pdbx_strand_id
1 'polypeptide(L)'
;MMRRSVILSFFIVTTGLSLAGQEPYISQNAENLYLKLNNLNFVRNNEYSNPIIEGYTLIGYFLQPEIIYIPDEKVSVSLGAHLLSYSGTGRFSKIKPVFSTTFSFSDSTFFRIGTLTGSDEHRLQDPHFNKERLYTDFAEDGLQFRSSGKRYFSDTWLSWQNFIFRGDNKREILTAGESFRYLLPRIAPNLRIEVPFQLLIKHFGGQISDYDQQVETYLNMALGIRAGIDAGKSPDSMAGIECIYFSGNSLTKNSPWDINKGYAGWYKLFGIYKNASLEAGYWHSDNYYAPDGNFIFSSVSDRFEDLVISERSLITGSFNLTLPWKDMLEFTFAFDGYYDTDLRRFDNAVTLNIRFGKLIKIASLREK
;
A
#
# COMPACT_ATOMS: atom_id res chain seq x y z
N MET A 1 -25.67 -38.24 -25.29
CA MET A 1 -26.04 -36.83 -25.08
C MET A 1 -25.30 -36.36 -23.83
N MET A 2 -24.02 -35.93 -24.00
CA MET A 2 -23.13 -35.50 -22.89
C MET A 2 -23.26 -34.00 -22.73
N ARG A 3 -23.74 -33.55 -21.57
CA ARG A 3 -23.71 -32.14 -21.16
C ARG A 3 -22.26 -31.79 -20.76
N ARG A 4 -21.61 -30.95 -21.55
CA ARG A 4 -20.33 -30.30 -21.15
C ARG A 4 -20.67 -29.14 -20.22
N SER A 5 -20.33 -29.31 -18.95
CA SER A 5 -20.31 -28.21 -17.98
C SER A 5 -19.10 -27.32 -18.30
N VAL A 6 -19.37 -26.11 -18.74
CA VAL A 6 -18.36 -25.07 -18.89
C VAL A 6 -18.15 -24.46 -17.51
N ILE A 7 -17.05 -24.82 -16.86
CA ILE A 7 -16.57 -24.13 -15.66
C ILE A 7 -15.93 -22.83 -16.13
N LEU A 8 -16.64 -21.72 -15.92
CA LEU A 8 -16.15 -20.38 -16.20
C LEU A 8 -15.33 -19.93 -14.98
N SER A 9 -14.02 -20.18 -15.02
CA SER A 9 -13.08 -19.63 -14.02
C SER A 9 -12.94 -18.14 -14.25
N PHE A 10 -13.57 -17.33 -13.40
CA PHE A 10 -13.38 -15.88 -13.36
C PHE A 10 -12.11 -15.54 -12.56
N PHE A 11 -11.03 -15.28 -13.26
CA PHE A 11 -9.85 -14.67 -12.67
C PHE A 11 -10.07 -13.16 -12.54
N ILE A 12 -10.02 -12.66 -11.31
CA ILE A 12 -9.92 -11.23 -11.03
C ILE A 12 -8.47 -10.85 -11.28
N VAL A 13 -8.23 -10.02 -12.30
CA VAL A 13 -6.90 -9.42 -12.52
C VAL A 13 -6.69 -8.38 -11.42
N THR A 14 -6.04 -8.78 -10.36
CA THR A 14 -5.40 -7.87 -9.41
C THR A 14 -3.98 -7.63 -9.92
N THR A 15 -3.65 -6.41 -10.28
CA THR A 15 -2.27 -5.98 -10.50
C THR A 15 -1.49 -6.23 -9.22
N GLY A 16 -0.59 -7.22 -9.24
CA GLY A 16 0.18 -7.63 -8.06
C GLY A 16 -0.59 -8.63 -7.18
N LEU A 17 -0.70 -9.89 -7.62
CA LEU A 17 -0.92 -11.00 -6.71
C LEU A 17 0.37 -11.18 -5.90
N SER A 18 0.52 -10.49 -4.78
CA SER A 18 1.56 -10.86 -3.83
C SER A 18 1.15 -12.21 -3.23
N LEU A 19 1.98 -13.22 -3.43
CA LEU A 19 1.84 -14.55 -2.82
C LEU A 19 1.81 -14.52 -1.28
N ALA A 20 2.20 -13.40 -0.69
CA ALA A 20 2.25 -13.19 0.77
C ALA A 20 0.91 -12.81 1.40
N GLY A 21 -0.10 -12.42 0.62
CA GLY A 21 -1.36 -11.87 1.13
C GLY A 21 -2.56 -12.80 1.10
N GLN A 22 -2.41 -14.07 0.75
CA GLN A 22 -3.52 -15.01 0.93
C GLN A 22 -3.63 -15.37 2.40
N GLU A 23 -4.54 -14.67 3.09
CA GLU A 23 -5.01 -15.13 4.40
C GLU A 23 -5.53 -16.57 4.27
N PRO A 24 -5.27 -17.42 5.26
CA PRO A 24 -5.74 -18.80 5.20
C PRO A 24 -7.26 -18.81 5.02
N TYR A 25 -7.74 -19.54 4.03
CA TYR A 25 -9.16 -19.79 3.82
C TYR A 25 -9.75 -20.44 5.08
N ILE A 26 -10.41 -19.63 5.88
CA ILE A 26 -10.77 -19.97 7.25
C ILE A 26 -11.84 -21.05 7.29
N SER A 27 -12.80 -21.07 6.35
CA SER A 27 -13.99 -21.92 6.39
C SER A 27 -13.72 -23.44 6.38
N GLN A 28 -12.53 -23.88 5.98
CA GLN A 28 -12.15 -25.31 5.94
C GLN A 28 -11.05 -25.71 6.94
N ASN A 29 -10.60 -24.77 7.77
CA ASN A 29 -9.37 -24.92 8.54
C ASN A 29 -9.55 -24.78 10.05
N ALA A 30 -10.79 -24.91 10.57
CA ALA A 30 -11.06 -24.86 12.01
C ALA A 30 -10.22 -25.89 12.79
N GLU A 31 -9.83 -25.51 14.00
CA GLU A 31 -9.00 -26.30 14.94
C GLU A 31 -7.60 -26.64 14.39
N ASN A 32 -7.07 -25.82 13.50
CA ASN A 32 -5.73 -25.97 12.95
C ASN A 32 -4.76 -24.90 13.45
N LEU A 33 -3.51 -25.30 13.54
CA LEU A 33 -2.37 -24.45 13.85
C LEU A 33 -1.44 -24.37 12.65
N TYR A 34 -1.06 -23.15 12.27
CA TYR A 34 -0.17 -22.88 11.13
C TYR A 34 1.03 -22.04 11.56
N LEU A 35 2.15 -22.25 10.86
CA LEU A 35 3.28 -21.32 10.82
C LEU A 35 3.21 -20.55 9.49
N LYS A 36 3.08 -19.23 9.56
CA LYS A 36 3.22 -18.33 8.42
C LYS A 36 4.61 -17.72 8.46
N LEU A 37 5.34 -17.82 7.36
CA LEU A 37 6.62 -17.15 7.17
C LEU A 37 6.45 -16.13 6.05
N ASN A 38 6.78 -14.88 6.33
CA ASN A 38 6.86 -13.81 5.34
C ASN A 38 8.23 -13.16 5.45
N ASN A 39 8.95 -13.12 4.34
CA ASN A 39 10.26 -12.48 4.25
C ASN A 39 10.31 -11.65 2.97
N LEU A 40 10.89 -10.48 3.07
CA LEU A 40 11.24 -9.64 1.94
C LEU A 40 12.72 -9.26 2.06
N ASN A 41 13.51 -9.56 1.03
CA ASN A 41 14.83 -9.00 0.84
C ASN A 41 14.72 -7.91 -0.22
N PHE A 42 15.29 -6.75 0.03
CA PHE A 42 15.13 -5.60 -0.84
C PHE A 42 16.40 -4.81 -1.06
N VAL A 43 16.51 -4.23 -2.24
CA VAL A 43 17.41 -3.15 -2.58
C VAL A 43 16.56 -2.09 -3.28
N ARG A 44 16.54 -0.87 -2.74
CA ARG A 44 15.94 0.29 -3.39
C ARG A 44 16.95 1.43 -3.35
N ASN A 45 17.28 1.94 -4.53
CA ASN A 45 18.16 3.09 -4.69
C ASN A 45 17.37 4.26 -5.29
N ASN A 46 17.27 5.34 -4.53
CA ASN A 46 16.63 6.59 -4.92
C ASN A 46 17.71 7.61 -5.29
N GLU A 47 17.90 7.84 -6.57
CA GLU A 47 18.78 8.87 -7.11
C GLU A 47 17.96 10.17 -7.29
N TYR A 48 17.72 10.86 -6.18
CA TYR A 48 16.98 12.10 -6.16
C TYR A 48 17.93 13.28 -5.96
N SER A 49 17.88 14.24 -6.88
CA SER A 49 18.71 15.45 -6.89
C SER A 49 17.92 16.74 -6.72
N ASN A 50 16.60 16.61 -6.59
CA ASN A 50 15.68 17.75 -6.42
C ASN A 50 15.74 18.32 -4.99
N PRO A 51 15.22 19.54 -4.76
CA PRO A 51 15.23 20.17 -3.44
C PRO A 51 14.07 19.71 -2.53
N ILE A 52 13.18 18.82 -2.99
CA ILE A 52 11.99 18.40 -2.25
C ILE A 52 12.29 17.20 -1.37
N ILE A 53 13.03 16.22 -1.88
CA ILE A 53 13.35 14.97 -1.18
C ILE A 53 14.79 14.56 -1.45
N GLU A 54 15.45 13.99 -0.44
CA GLU A 54 16.80 13.44 -0.60
C GLU A 54 16.78 12.04 -1.23
N GLY A 55 17.83 11.77 -2.04
CA GLY A 55 18.12 10.42 -2.52
C GLY A 55 18.82 9.61 -1.44
N TYR A 56 18.46 8.34 -1.33
CA TYR A 56 19.11 7.40 -0.42
C TYR A 56 18.92 5.96 -0.89
N THR A 57 19.75 5.06 -0.37
CA THR A 57 19.68 3.64 -0.71
C THR A 57 19.22 2.85 0.50
N LEU A 58 18.16 2.07 0.33
CA LEU A 58 17.68 1.08 1.29
C LEU A 58 18.12 -0.30 0.83
N ILE A 59 18.96 -0.98 1.61
CA ILE A 59 19.34 -2.38 1.42
C ILE A 59 19.05 -3.12 2.72
N GLY A 60 18.27 -4.18 2.66
CA GLY A 60 17.93 -4.90 3.86
C GLY A 60 16.95 -6.05 3.64
N TYR A 61 16.39 -6.50 4.73
CA TYR A 61 15.34 -7.51 4.74
C TYR A 61 14.44 -7.34 5.94
N PHE A 62 13.23 -7.83 5.82
CA PHE A 62 12.44 -8.18 6.99
C PHE A 62 12.09 -9.67 7.01
N LEU A 63 11.90 -10.19 8.21
CA LEU A 63 11.36 -11.51 8.48
C LEU A 63 10.19 -11.36 9.44
N GLN A 64 9.05 -11.98 9.09
CA GLN A 64 7.84 -11.98 9.92
C GLN A 64 7.30 -13.40 10.06
N PRO A 65 7.80 -14.17 11.05
CA PRO A 65 7.22 -15.43 11.47
C PRO A 65 5.97 -15.20 12.32
N GLU A 66 4.90 -15.93 12.03
CA GLU A 66 3.65 -15.88 12.78
C GLU A 66 3.12 -17.30 13.02
N ILE A 67 2.67 -17.57 14.22
CA ILE A 67 1.85 -18.72 14.54
C ILE A 67 0.39 -18.29 14.42
N ILE A 68 -0.39 -19.01 13.61
CA ILE A 68 -1.81 -18.72 13.38
C ILE A 68 -2.61 -19.90 13.92
N TYR A 69 -3.48 -19.62 14.88
CA TYR A 69 -4.47 -20.55 15.39
C TYR A 69 -5.87 -20.18 14.86
N ILE A 70 -6.59 -21.19 14.38
CA ILE A 70 -7.96 -21.05 13.84
C ILE A 70 -8.89 -21.84 14.75
N PRO A 71 -9.43 -21.23 15.84
CA PRO A 71 -10.32 -21.93 16.77
C PRO A 71 -11.67 -22.28 16.14
N ASP A 72 -12.16 -21.46 15.22
CA ASP A 72 -13.46 -21.56 14.59
C ASP A 72 -13.36 -21.12 13.12
N GLU A 73 -14.28 -21.55 12.29
CA GLU A 73 -14.31 -21.23 10.84
C GLU A 73 -14.36 -19.73 10.53
N LYS A 74 -14.70 -18.89 11.51
CA LYS A 74 -14.82 -17.45 11.36
C LYS A 74 -13.79 -16.65 12.13
N VAL A 75 -12.94 -17.32 12.91
CA VAL A 75 -11.98 -16.63 13.78
C VAL A 75 -10.58 -17.18 13.56
N SER A 76 -9.62 -16.28 13.40
CA SER A 76 -8.21 -16.63 13.49
C SER A 76 -7.47 -15.68 14.42
N VAL A 77 -6.50 -16.20 15.15
CA VAL A 77 -5.60 -15.44 16.01
C VAL A 77 -4.17 -15.69 15.55
N SER A 78 -3.41 -14.63 15.35
CA SER A 78 -1.98 -14.73 15.02
C SER A 78 -1.12 -14.10 16.09
N LEU A 79 0.05 -14.71 16.32
CA LEU A 79 1.09 -14.21 17.21
C LEU A 79 2.45 -14.39 16.52
N GLY A 80 3.27 -13.35 16.51
CA GLY A 80 4.57 -13.37 15.87
C GLY A 80 5.43 -12.15 16.15
N ALA A 81 6.39 -11.90 15.28
CA ALA A 81 7.24 -10.74 15.33
C ALA A 81 7.60 -10.26 13.92
N HIS A 82 7.64 -8.94 13.73
CA HIS A 82 8.22 -8.32 12.55
C HIS A 82 9.63 -7.84 12.89
N LEU A 83 10.62 -8.36 12.14
CA LEU A 83 12.05 -8.14 12.36
C LEU A 83 12.64 -7.48 11.11
N LEU A 84 12.90 -6.18 11.16
CA LEU A 84 13.48 -5.40 10.04
C LEU A 84 14.96 -5.16 10.31
N SER A 85 15.82 -5.43 9.34
CA SER A 85 17.25 -5.15 9.39
C SER A 85 17.70 -4.48 8.11
N TYR A 86 18.43 -3.37 8.24
CA TYR A 86 19.16 -2.77 7.12
C TYR A 86 20.61 -3.26 7.10
N SER A 87 21.16 -3.45 5.91
CA SER A 87 22.54 -3.89 5.72
C SER A 87 23.51 -2.86 6.31
N GLY A 88 24.49 -3.35 7.04
CA GLY A 88 25.49 -2.50 7.71
C GLY A 88 25.12 -2.02 9.12
N THR A 89 23.91 -2.28 9.62
CA THR A 89 23.52 -1.85 10.99
C THR A 89 23.98 -2.80 12.09
N GLY A 90 24.32 -4.04 11.78
CA GLY A 90 24.76 -5.06 12.74
C GLY A 90 23.69 -5.51 13.75
N ARG A 91 22.44 -5.05 13.61
CA ARG A 91 21.31 -5.37 14.48
C ARG A 91 19.98 -5.19 13.73
N PHE A 92 18.90 -5.71 14.29
CA PHE A 92 17.58 -5.33 13.81
C PHE A 92 17.30 -3.86 14.07
N SER A 93 16.93 -3.14 13.03
CA SER A 93 16.58 -1.71 13.11
C SER A 93 15.18 -1.51 13.69
N LYS A 94 14.30 -2.49 13.50
CA LYS A 94 12.95 -2.51 14.07
C LYS A 94 12.59 -3.93 14.51
N ILE A 95 12.11 -4.06 15.73
CA ILE A 95 11.51 -5.30 16.26
C ILE A 95 10.13 -4.90 16.74
N LYS A 96 9.09 -5.50 16.15
CA LYS A 96 7.71 -5.20 16.50
C LYS A 96 6.96 -6.50 16.78
N PRO A 97 6.31 -6.66 17.95
CA PRO A 97 5.38 -7.76 18.17
C PRO A 97 4.28 -7.75 17.12
N VAL A 98 3.90 -8.91 16.64
CA VAL A 98 2.76 -9.10 15.74
C VAL A 98 1.70 -9.87 16.51
N PHE A 99 0.53 -9.28 16.64
CA PHE A 99 -0.64 -9.93 17.21
C PHE A 99 -1.88 -9.46 16.48
N SER A 100 -2.71 -10.37 15.99
CA SER A 100 -4.00 -10.01 15.42
C SER A 100 -5.08 -11.04 15.71
N THR A 101 -6.31 -10.54 15.81
CA THR A 101 -7.52 -11.36 15.78
C THR A 101 -8.33 -10.94 14.56
N THR A 102 -8.65 -11.91 13.71
CA THR A 102 -9.44 -11.68 12.49
C THR A 102 -10.77 -12.41 12.60
N PHE A 103 -11.85 -11.68 12.34
CA PHE A 103 -13.22 -12.19 12.24
C PHE A 103 -13.63 -12.19 10.77
N SER A 104 -13.82 -13.36 10.17
CA SER A 104 -14.24 -13.53 8.78
C SER A 104 -15.75 -13.66 8.67
N PHE A 105 -16.36 -12.77 7.91
CA PHE A 105 -17.79 -12.81 7.60
C PHE A 105 -18.07 -13.64 6.33
N SER A 106 -17.08 -13.67 5.44
CA SER A 106 -17.03 -14.49 4.22
C SER A 106 -15.58 -14.68 3.79
N ASP A 107 -15.35 -15.39 2.69
CA ASP A 107 -14.02 -15.63 2.11
C ASP A 107 -13.31 -14.33 1.66
N SER A 108 -14.07 -13.25 1.52
CA SER A 108 -13.59 -11.99 0.98
C SER A 108 -13.95 -10.77 1.86
N THR A 109 -14.50 -11.02 3.06
CA THR A 109 -14.89 -9.96 3.98
C THR A 109 -14.47 -10.31 5.40
N PHE A 110 -13.65 -9.45 6.01
CA PHE A 110 -13.18 -9.65 7.38
C PHE A 110 -13.05 -8.33 8.15
N PHE A 111 -13.07 -8.45 9.47
CA PHE A 111 -12.66 -7.42 10.41
C PHE A 111 -11.47 -7.92 11.21
N ARG A 112 -10.45 -7.06 11.37
CA ARG A 112 -9.21 -7.40 12.06
C ARG A 112 -8.89 -6.35 13.12
N ILE A 113 -8.41 -6.82 14.28
CA ILE A 113 -7.88 -6.01 15.36
C ILE A 113 -6.44 -6.43 15.63
N GLY A 114 -5.53 -5.50 15.84
CA GLY A 114 -4.12 -5.70 16.10
C GLY A 114 -3.28 -5.42 14.86
N THR A 115 -2.31 -6.27 14.52
CA THR A 115 -1.48 -6.06 13.34
C THR A 115 -2.28 -6.28 12.06
N LEU A 116 -2.28 -5.27 11.19
CA LEU A 116 -3.02 -5.22 9.94
C LEU A 116 -2.37 -6.11 8.85
N THR A 117 -2.93 -6.14 7.65
CA THR A 117 -2.43 -7.00 6.56
C THR A 117 -1.07 -6.58 6.01
N GLY A 118 -0.67 -5.34 6.18
CA GLY A 118 0.57 -4.78 5.68
C GLY A 118 0.33 -3.52 4.85
N SER A 119 1.26 -2.59 4.91
CA SER A 119 1.11 -1.25 4.31
C SER A 119 0.98 -1.28 2.78
N ASP A 120 1.56 -2.27 2.10
CA ASP A 120 1.48 -2.45 0.64
C ASP A 120 0.12 -3.01 0.17
N GLU A 121 -0.67 -3.57 1.08
CA GLU A 121 -1.97 -4.19 0.78
C GLU A 121 -3.14 -3.18 0.67
N HIS A 122 -2.97 -1.94 1.13
CA HIS A 122 -4.01 -0.91 1.06
C HIS A 122 -4.31 -0.41 -0.36
N ARG A 123 -3.42 -0.70 -1.33
CA ARG A 123 -3.61 -0.39 -2.77
C ARG A 123 -3.82 1.09 -3.06
N LEU A 124 -3.16 1.95 -2.31
CA LEU A 124 -3.20 3.39 -2.50
C LEU A 124 -2.22 3.86 -3.58
N GLN A 125 -2.49 5.05 -4.12
CA GLN A 125 -1.59 5.73 -5.05
C GLN A 125 -0.39 6.32 -4.29
N ASP A 126 0.78 6.27 -4.91
CA ASP A 126 2.06 6.71 -4.32
C ASP A 126 2.07 8.18 -3.84
N PRO A 127 1.46 9.15 -4.56
CA PRO A 127 1.33 10.51 -4.05
C PRO A 127 0.52 10.61 -2.75
N HIS A 128 -0.31 9.64 -2.47
CA HIS A 128 -1.22 9.61 -1.31
C HIS A 128 -0.64 8.82 -0.15
N PHE A 129 0.06 7.71 -0.45
CA PHE A 129 0.62 6.78 0.52
C PHE A 129 1.89 6.16 -0.05
N ASN A 130 3.03 6.52 0.53
CA ASN A 130 4.35 6.18 0.00
C ASN A 130 4.57 4.66 -0.03
N LYS A 131 4.86 4.12 -1.20
CA LYS A 131 5.18 2.69 -1.39
C LYS A 131 6.41 2.23 -0.63
N GLU A 132 7.32 3.13 -0.24
CA GLU A 132 8.51 2.81 0.55
C GLU A 132 8.20 2.35 1.96
N ARG A 133 6.97 2.57 2.45
CA ARG A 133 6.50 1.99 3.72
C ARG A 133 6.61 0.46 3.75
N LEU A 134 6.62 -0.19 2.60
CA LEU A 134 6.96 -1.61 2.49
C LEU A 134 8.32 -1.95 3.14
N TYR A 135 9.28 -1.03 3.08
CA TYR A 135 10.66 -1.23 3.57
C TYR A 135 10.91 -0.63 4.96
N THR A 136 10.03 0.25 5.42
CA THR A 136 10.20 1.00 6.67
C THR A 136 9.12 0.70 7.71
N ASP A 137 7.87 0.61 7.28
CA ASP A 137 6.68 0.53 8.13
C ASP A 137 5.64 -0.47 7.62
N PHE A 138 6.11 -1.67 7.22
CA PHE A 138 5.25 -2.73 6.69
C PHE A 138 4.19 -3.18 7.70
N ALA A 139 4.59 -3.44 8.95
CA ALA A 139 3.69 -3.91 10.00
C ALA A 139 2.99 -2.72 10.68
N GLU A 140 1.72 -2.54 10.42
CA GLU A 140 0.85 -1.53 11.03
C GLU A 140 -0.05 -2.17 12.08
N ASP A 141 -0.40 -1.43 13.15
CA ASP A 141 -1.29 -1.93 14.19
C ASP A 141 -2.53 -1.03 14.33
N GLY A 142 -3.67 -1.65 14.51
CA GLY A 142 -4.92 -0.93 14.69
C GLY A 142 -6.16 -1.75 14.38
N LEU A 143 -7.04 -1.21 13.55
CA LEU A 143 -8.29 -1.81 13.11
C LEU A 143 -8.35 -1.84 11.59
N GLN A 144 -8.90 -2.90 11.01
CA GLN A 144 -9.09 -3.01 9.57
C GLN A 144 -10.38 -3.75 9.26
N PHE A 145 -11.16 -3.17 8.35
CA PHE A 145 -12.30 -3.84 7.73
C PHE A 145 -12.06 -3.91 6.23
N ARG A 146 -11.94 -5.12 5.69
CA ARG A 146 -11.77 -5.34 4.25
C ARG A 146 -12.92 -6.15 3.70
N SER A 147 -13.42 -5.71 2.57
CA SER A 147 -14.45 -6.42 1.83
C SER A 147 -14.16 -6.35 0.33
N SER A 148 -14.31 -7.48 -0.35
CA SER A 148 -14.19 -7.51 -1.80
C SER A 148 -15.25 -8.39 -2.44
N GLY A 149 -15.66 -8.02 -3.64
CA GLY A 149 -16.62 -8.75 -4.43
C GLY A 149 -16.21 -8.78 -5.89
N LYS A 150 -17.09 -9.30 -6.76
CA LYS A 150 -16.81 -9.41 -8.20
C LYS A 150 -16.53 -8.06 -8.88
N ARG A 151 -17.01 -6.96 -8.29
CA ARG A 151 -16.96 -5.62 -8.90
C ARG A 151 -16.42 -4.55 -7.98
N TYR A 152 -16.08 -4.85 -6.75
CA TYR A 152 -15.59 -3.87 -5.81
C TYR A 152 -14.50 -4.43 -4.91
N PHE A 153 -13.68 -3.54 -4.43
CA PHE A 153 -12.73 -3.72 -3.35
C PHE A 153 -12.88 -2.54 -2.40
N SER A 154 -12.90 -2.79 -1.10
CA SER A 154 -12.92 -1.79 -0.05
C SER A 154 -11.99 -2.24 1.07
N ASP A 155 -11.14 -1.34 1.53
CA ASP A 155 -10.23 -1.53 2.66
C ASP A 155 -10.24 -0.27 3.50
N THR A 156 -10.92 -0.34 4.65
CA THR A 156 -11.02 0.73 5.65
C THR A 156 -10.14 0.36 6.82
N TRP A 157 -9.23 1.25 7.22
CA TRP A 157 -8.36 0.96 8.36
C TRP A 157 -8.08 2.17 9.22
N LEU A 158 -7.60 1.89 10.43
CA LEU A 158 -6.99 2.82 11.36
C LEU A 158 -5.65 2.23 11.80
N SER A 159 -4.55 2.93 11.55
CA SER A 159 -3.20 2.58 11.96
C SER A 159 -2.75 3.52 13.08
N TRP A 160 -2.43 2.96 14.25
CA TRP A 160 -1.89 3.70 15.40
C TRP A 160 -0.37 3.63 15.38
N GLN A 161 0.26 4.68 14.89
CA GLN A 161 1.71 4.67 14.62
C GLN A 161 2.53 5.05 15.85
N ASN A 162 2.02 5.96 16.69
CA ASN A 162 2.65 6.35 17.93
C ASN A 162 1.61 6.56 19.02
N PHE A 163 1.64 5.72 20.06
CA PHE A 163 0.82 5.84 21.25
C PHE A 163 1.52 6.71 22.29
N ILE A 164 0.76 7.45 23.11
CA ILE A 164 1.27 8.30 24.17
C ILE A 164 0.64 7.98 25.52
N PHE A 165 1.43 8.13 26.59
CA PHE A 165 0.96 8.18 27.96
C PHE A 165 0.93 9.62 28.44
N ARG A 166 0.21 9.88 29.54
CA ARG A 166 0.16 11.20 30.16
C ARG A 166 1.55 11.67 30.53
N GLY A 167 1.92 12.86 30.09
CA GLY A 167 3.22 13.47 30.34
C GLY A 167 4.35 13.04 29.37
N ASP A 168 4.03 12.23 28.34
CA ASP A 168 5.02 11.92 27.30
C ASP A 168 5.37 13.19 26.51
N ASN A 169 6.66 13.41 26.24
CA ASN A 169 7.16 14.49 25.38
C ASN A 169 7.26 14.00 23.93
N LYS A 170 6.17 13.53 23.37
CA LYS A 170 6.03 13.10 21.96
C LYS A 170 4.58 13.22 21.52
N ARG A 171 4.36 13.29 20.21
CA ARG A 171 3.02 13.38 19.62
C ARG A 171 2.40 11.99 19.46
N GLU A 172 1.13 11.90 19.69
CA GLU A 172 0.30 10.83 19.18
C GLU A 172 0.26 10.91 17.64
N ILE A 173 0.36 9.78 16.97
CA ILE A 173 0.32 9.72 15.50
C ILE A 173 -0.58 8.58 15.08
N LEU A 174 -1.58 8.90 14.30
CA LEU A 174 -2.47 7.91 13.70
C LEU A 174 -2.82 8.27 12.25
N THR A 175 -3.09 7.24 11.45
CA THR A 175 -3.63 7.36 10.10
C THR A 175 -4.89 6.54 10.00
N ALA A 176 -5.99 7.13 9.55
CA ALA A 176 -7.19 6.42 9.13
C ALA A 176 -7.33 6.52 7.61
N GLY A 177 -7.71 5.44 6.96
CA GLY A 177 -7.79 5.40 5.51
C GLY A 177 -8.92 4.55 4.97
N GLU A 178 -9.30 4.86 3.73
CA GLU A 178 -10.18 4.06 2.87
C GLU A 178 -9.57 3.96 1.49
N SER A 179 -9.52 2.73 0.97
CA SER A 179 -9.23 2.45 -0.43
C SER A 179 -10.40 1.71 -1.05
N PHE A 180 -11.09 2.37 -1.95
CA PHE A 180 -12.25 1.80 -2.63
C PHE A 180 -12.03 1.77 -4.14
N ARG A 181 -12.41 0.68 -4.79
CA ARG A 181 -12.41 0.53 -6.25
C ARG A 181 -13.69 -0.13 -6.68
N TYR A 182 -14.31 0.41 -7.74
CA TYR A 182 -15.51 -0.16 -8.32
C TYR A 182 -15.34 -0.40 -9.82
N LEU A 183 -15.52 -1.65 -10.24
CA LEU A 183 -15.51 -2.05 -11.64
C LEU A 183 -16.91 -1.88 -12.23
N LEU A 184 -17.05 -0.94 -13.15
CA LEU A 184 -18.33 -0.69 -13.83
C LEU A 184 -18.80 -1.92 -14.63
N PRO A 185 -20.12 -2.09 -14.82
CA PRO A 185 -20.64 -3.05 -15.80
C PRO A 185 -20.00 -2.86 -17.16
N ARG A 186 -19.63 -3.94 -17.83
CA ARG A 186 -19.05 -3.85 -19.17
C ARG A 186 -20.05 -3.26 -20.17
N ILE A 187 -19.69 -2.17 -20.79
CA ILE A 187 -20.42 -1.53 -21.89
C ILE A 187 -19.93 -2.02 -23.26
N ALA A 188 -18.74 -2.63 -23.31
CA ALA A 188 -18.18 -3.32 -24.47
C ALA A 188 -17.38 -4.55 -24.02
N PRO A 189 -17.27 -5.63 -24.82
CA PRO A 189 -16.66 -6.91 -24.41
C PRO A 189 -15.23 -6.77 -23.86
N ASN A 190 -14.42 -5.91 -24.45
CA ASN A 190 -13.00 -5.76 -24.12
C ASN A 190 -12.72 -4.53 -23.24
N LEU A 191 -13.71 -3.69 -22.96
CA LEU A 191 -13.52 -2.46 -22.19
C LEU A 191 -13.78 -2.72 -20.70
N ARG A 192 -12.81 -2.36 -19.87
CA ARG A 192 -12.91 -2.31 -18.41
C ARG A 192 -12.82 -0.88 -17.95
N ILE A 193 -13.74 -0.45 -17.11
CA ILE A 193 -13.72 0.87 -16.49
C ILE A 193 -13.80 0.69 -14.99
N GLU A 194 -12.84 1.22 -14.30
CA GLU A 194 -12.72 1.18 -12.83
C GLU A 194 -12.72 2.60 -12.27
N VAL A 195 -13.42 2.80 -11.18
CA VAL A 195 -13.47 4.06 -10.43
C VAL A 195 -12.75 3.85 -9.09
N PRO A 196 -11.46 4.27 -8.95
CA PRO A 196 -10.76 4.30 -7.68
C PRO A 196 -11.19 5.53 -6.87
N PHE A 197 -11.38 5.32 -5.56
CA PHE A 197 -11.55 6.35 -4.57
C PHE A 197 -10.64 6.05 -3.38
N GLN A 198 -9.98 7.08 -2.83
CA GLN A 198 -9.09 6.96 -1.69
C GLN A 198 -9.31 8.13 -0.74
N LEU A 199 -9.22 7.87 0.54
CA LEU A 199 -9.28 8.86 1.60
C LEU A 199 -8.25 8.52 2.67
N LEU A 200 -7.51 9.52 3.14
CA LEU A 200 -6.60 9.43 4.27
C LEU A 200 -6.81 10.60 5.21
N ILE A 201 -6.85 10.28 6.49
CA ILE A 201 -6.81 11.27 7.57
C ILE A 201 -5.56 10.99 8.39
N LYS A 202 -4.62 11.93 8.38
CA LYS A 202 -3.41 11.88 9.21
C LYS A 202 -3.56 12.84 10.36
N HIS A 203 -3.35 12.33 11.57
CA HIS A 203 -3.42 13.11 12.80
C HIS A 203 -2.10 13.06 13.56
N PHE A 204 -1.64 14.26 13.97
CA PHE A 204 -0.52 14.47 14.87
C PHE A 204 -1.01 15.28 16.05
N GLY A 205 -0.91 14.76 17.26
CA GLY A 205 -1.44 15.47 18.42
C GLY A 205 -1.34 14.68 19.70
N GLY A 206 -2.37 14.80 20.52
CA GLY A 206 -2.57 14.11 21.79
C GLY A 206 -2.87 15.08 22.93
N GLN A 207 -4.08 14.94 23.52
CA GLN A 207 -4.55 15.82 24.61
C GLN A 207 -3.80 15.63 25.93
N ILE A 208 -3.06 14.53 26.07
CA ILE A 208 -2.37 14.15 27.31
C ILE A 208 -0.85 14.24 27.23
N SER A 209 -0.35 14.69 26.08
CA SER A 209 1.07 14.92 25.82
C SER A 209 1.53 16.26 26.41
N ASP A 210 2.75 16.30 26.92
CA ASP A 210 3.44 17.54 27.30
C ASP A 210 4.23 18.15 26.13
N TYR A 211 4.06 17.63 24.92
CA TYR A 211 4.74 18.11 23.72
C TYR A 211 4.16 19.46 23.25
N ASP A 212 4.99 20.48 23.17
CA ASP A 212 4.61 21.88 22.91
C ASP A 212 4.43 22.20 21.40
N GLN A 213 3.86 21.29 20.62
CA GLN A 213 3.50 21.57 19.24
C GLN A 213 2.00 21.50 19.03
N GLN A 214 1.52 22.27 18.07
CA GLN A 214 0.11 22.29 17.72
C GLN A 214 -0.35 20.94 17.20
N VAL A 215 -1.61 20.63 17.47
CA VAL A 215 -2.29 19.49 16.86
C VAL A 215 -2.46 19.77 15.37
N GLU A 216 -2.12 18.79 14.55
CA GLU A 216 -2.26 18.86 13.11
C GLU A 216 -3.12 17.70 12.61
N THR A 217 -4.04 17.99 11.71
CA THR A 217 -4.87 16.97 11.07
C THR A 217 -4.99 17.30 9.59
N TYR A 218 -4.63 16.34 8.76
CA TYR A 218 -4.68 16.45 7.30
C TYR A 218 -5.72 15.47 6.75
N LEU A 219 -6.51 15.95 5.80
CA LEU A 219 -7.44 15.15 5.01
C LEU A 219 -6.98 15.14 3.56
N ASN A 220 -6.60 13.98 3.05
CA ASN A 220 -6.25 13.77 1.66
C ASN A 220 -7.29 12.87 0.98
N MET A 221 -7.69 13.21 -0.23
CA MET A 221 -8.65 12.45 -1.02
C MET A 221 -8.13 12.27 -2.44
N ALA A 222 -8.44 11.14 -3.06
CA ALA A 222 -8.21 10.91 -4.47
C ALA A 222 -9.43 10.23 -5.10
N LEU A 223 -9.81 10.69 -6.29
CA LEU A 223 -10.90 10.12 -7.10
C LEU A 223 -10.45 10.05 -8.54
N GLY A 224 -10.71 8.93 -9.20
CA GLY A 224 -10.25 8.74 -10.57
C GLY A 224 -11.14 7.88 -11.43
N ILE A 225 -10.71 7.76 -12.67
CA ILE A 225 -11.24 6.81 -13.66
C ILE A 225 -10.04 6.11 -14.30
N ARG A 226 -10.07 4.78 -14.30
CA ARG A 226 -9.14 3.93 -15.03
C ARG A 226 -9.93 3.16 -16.10
N ALA A 227 -9.58 3.40 -17.37
CA ALA A 227 -10.22 2.74 -18.50
C ALA A 227 -9.15 1.98 -19.29
N GLY A 228 -9.39 0.70 -19.54
CA GLY A 228 -8.46 -0.15 -20.27
C GLY A 228 -9.16 -1.12 -21.21
N ILE A 229 -8.47 -1.43 -22.29
CA ILE A 229 -8.89 -2.40 -23.29
C ILE A 229 -8.07 -3.66 -23.09
N ASP A 230 -8.74 -4.82 -23.00
CA ASP A 230 -8.10 -6.13 -22.95
C ASP A 230 -7.28 -6.34 -24.25
N ALA A 231 -5.97 -6.51 -24.11
CA ALA A 231 -5.02 -6.63 -25.21
C ALA A 231 -4.70 -8.12 -25.48
N GLY A 232 -5.29 -8.67 -26.54
CA GLY A 232 -5.03 -10.04 -26.99
C GLY A 232 -5.85 -11.12 -26.29
N LYS A 233 -5.35 -12.37 -26.39
CA LYS A 233 -6.02 -13.57 -25.86
C LYS A 233 -5.69 -13.84 -24.38
N SER A 234 -4.73 -13.14 -23.81
CA SER A 234 -4.37 -13.27 -22.40
C SER A 234 -5.24 -12.37 -21.54
N PRO A 235 -5.94 -12.89 -20.53
CA PRO A 235 -6.77 -12.09 -19.63
C PRO A 235 -5.97 -11.09 -18.80
N ASP A 236 -4.63 -11.27 -18.78
CA ASP A 236 -3.67 -10.48 -17.99
C ASP A 236 -2.96 -9.41 -18.85
N SER A 237 -3.50 -9.11 -20.04
CA SER A 237 -2.92 -8.09 -20.91
C SER A 237 -3.94 -6.98 -21.16
N MET A 238 -3.59 -5.77 -20.80
CA MET A 238 -4.47 -4.60 -20.91
C MET A 238 -3.64 -3.35 -21.18
N ALA A 239 -4.18 -2.45 -22.00
CA ALA A 239 -3.63 -1.11 -22.17
C ALA A 239 -4.73 -0.07 -22.00
N GLY A 240 -4.40 1.09 -21.49
CA GLY A 240 -5.41 2.09 -21.22
C GLY A 240 -4.90 3.40 -20.65
N ILE A 241 -5.84 4.16 -20.12
CA ILE A 241 -5.62 5.46 -19.50
C ILE A 241 -6.13 5.46 -18.07
N GLU A 242 -5.49 6.25 -17.23
CA GLU A 242 -5.95 6.51 -15.87
C GLU A 242 -5.83 8.01 -15.58
N CYS A 243 -6.92 8.60 -15.07
CA CYS A 243 -6.96 10.00 -14.66
C CYS A 243 -7.39 10.05 -13.21
N ILE A 244 -6.57 10.64 -12.35
CA ILE A 244 -6.84 10.76 -10.92
C ILE A 244 -6.69 12.22 -10.51
N TYR A 245 -7.69 12.72 -9.81
CA TYR A 245 -7.67 13.99 -9.11
C TYR A 245 -7.37 13.76 -7.63
N PHE A 246 -6.49 14.58 -7.06
CA PHE A 246 -6.12 14.55 -5.64
C PHE A 246 -6.46 15.89 -4.99
N SER A 247 -6.83 15.85 -3.73
CA SER A 247 -6.95 17.03 -2.88
C SER A 247 -6.31 16.79 -1.53
N GLY A 248 -5.63 17.79 -1.01
CA GLY A 248 -5.06 17.83 0.33
C GLY A 248 -5.61 19.03 1.11
N ASN A 249 -6.05 18.80 2.34
CA ASN A 249 -6.61 19.83 3.19
C ASN A 249 -6.03 19.72 4.60
N SER A 250 -5.51 20.81 5.16
CA SER A 250 -5.28 20.92 6.59
C SER A 250 -6.61 21.23 7.28
N LEU A 251 -6.99 20.39 8.25
CA LEU A 251 -8.21 20.60 9.07
C LEU A 251 -7.90 21.45 10.31
N THR A 252 -6.62 21.75 10.56
CA THR A 252 -6.18 22.62 11.67
C THR A 252 -5.82 23.99 11.15
N LYS A 253 -6.04 25.01 11.97
CA LYS A 253 -5.62 26.36 11.68
C LYS A 253 -4.10 26.47 11.81
N ASN A 254 -3.46 27.24 10.93
CA ASN A 254 -2.02 27.50 10.92
C ASN A 254 -1.19 26.21 10.61
N SER A 255 -1.38 25.65 9.43
CA SER A 255 -0.45 24.64 8.89
C SER A 255 0.98 25.20 8.93
N PRO A 256 2.00 24.39 9.27
CA PRO A 256 3.40 24.84 9.37
C PRO A 256 3.93 25.55 8.12
N TRP A 257 3.35 25.27 6.95
CA TRP A 257 3.77 25.85 5.66
C TRP A 257 2.74 26.81 5.06
N ASP A 258 1.77 27.31 5.83
CA ASP A 258 0.62 28.10 5.33
C ASP A 258 -0.20 27.40 4.22
N ILE A 259 0.00 26.09 4.02
CA ILE A 259 -0.75 25.31 3.06
C ILE A 259 -2.00 24.74 3.75
N ASN A 260 -3.14 25.36 3.49
CA ASN A 260 -4.42 24.88 4.02
C ASN A 260 -5.15 23.97 3.02
N LYS A 261 -4.90 24.16 1.73
CA LYS A 261 -5.52 23.40 0.65
C LYS A 261 -4.55 23.23 -0.50
N GLY A 262 -4.59 22.06 -1.12
CA GLY A 262 -3.83 21.81 -2.33
C GLY A 262 -4.53 20.78 -3.22
N TYR A 263 -4.19 20.78 -4.49
CA TYR A 263 -4.80 19.93 -5.50
C TYR A 263 -3.73 19.36 -6.43
N ALA A 264 -4.05 18.19 -7.03
CA ALA A 264 -3.23 17.67 -8.10
C ALA A 264 -4.03 16.83 -9.08
N GLY A 265 -3.52 16.69 -10.28
CA GLY A 265 -4.00 15.78 -11.30
C GLY A 265 -2.90 14.85 -11.77
N TRP A 266 -3.18 13.56 -11.90
CA TRP A 266 -2.28 12.59 -12.47
C TRP A 266 -2.93 11.88 -13.64
N TYR A 267 -2.40 12.10 -14.83
CA TYR A 267 -2.88 11.55 -16.10
C TYR A 267 -1.89 10.52 -16.58
N LYS A 268 -2.29 9.26 -16.71
CA LYS A 268 -1.41 8.16 -17.03
C LYS A 268 -1.88 7.36 -18.23
N LEU A 269 -0.93 6.92 -19.05
CA LEU A 269 -1.06 5.82 -19.97
C LEU A 269 -0.46 4.59 -19.30
N PHE A 270 -1.11 3.45 -19.42
CA PHE A 270 -0.58 2.21 -18.85
C PHE A 270 -0.69 1.04 -19.84
N GLY A 271 0.26 0.14 -19.75
CA GLY A 271 0.25 -1.15 -20.41
C GLY A 271 0.62 -2.26 -19.43
N ILE A 272 -0.15 -3.33 -19.43
CA ILE A 272 0.11 -4.54 -18.67
C ILE A 272 0.22 -5.69 -19.66
N TYR A 273 1.28 -6.46 -19.53
CA TYR A 273 1.45 -7.69 -20.31
C TYR A 273 2.00 -8.79 -19.41
N LYS A 274 1.15 -9.75 -19.06
CA LYS A 274 1.48 -10.81 -18.09
C LYS A 274 2.04 -10.23 -16.77
N ASN A 275 3.29 -10.47 -16.53
CA ASN A 275 4.00 -10.11 -15.29
C ASN A 275 4.71 -8.75 -15.36
N ALA A 276 4.59 -8.05 -16.49
CA ALA A 276 5.21 -6.74 -16.70
C ALA A 276 4.16 -5.64 -16.80
N SER A 277 4.45 -4.48 -16.23
CA SER A 277 3.66 -3.26 -16.41
C SER A 277 4.56 -2.09 -16.76
N LEU A 278 4.04 -1.20 -17.59
CA LEU A 278 4.64 0.07 -17.98
C LEU A 278 3.62 1.17 -17.81
N GLU A 279 4.02 2.27 -17.19
CA GLU A 279 3.19 3.48 -17.08
C GLU A 279 4.01 4.69 -17.52
N ALA A 280 3.34 5.63 -18.19
CA ALA A 280 3.85 6.96 -18.47
C ALA A 280 2.79 7.97 -18.09
N GLY A 281 3.15 9.04 -17.40
CA GLY A 281 2.18 9.97 -16.87
C GLY A 281 2.66 11.41 -16.80
N TYR A 282 1.69 12.29 -16.60
CA TYR A 282 1.90 13.71 -16.31
C TYR A 282 1.18 14.04 -15.00
N TRP A 283 1.94 14.52 -14.03
CA TRP A 283 1.48 15.05 -12.76
C TRP A 283 1.56 16.56 -12.80
N HIS A 284 0.50 17.21 -12.32
CA HIS A 284 0.49 18.63 -12.07
C HIS A 284 -0.17 18.92 -10.74
N SER A 285 0.45 19.74 -9.91
CA SER A 285 -0.05 20.06 -8.57
C SER A 285 0.08 21.55 -8.25
N ASP A 286 -0.85 22.02 -7.43
CA ASP A 286 -0.84 23.33 -6.78
C ASP A 286 -1.00 23.12 -5.27
N ASN A 287 0.04 23.50 -4.51
CA ASN A 287 0.13 23.39 -3.05
C ASN A 287 -0.23 21.99 -2.49
N TYR A 288 0.02 20.93 -3.27
CA TYR A 288 -0.33 19.57 -2.84
C TYR A 288 0.62 19.04 -1.80
N TYR A 289 0.07 18.58 -0.69
CA TYR A 289 0.79 17.90 0.40
C TYR A 289 -0.03 16.73 0.96
N ALA A 290 0.62 15.59 1.12
CA ALA A 290 0.08 14.41 1.80
C ALA A 290 1.15 13.87 2.76
N PRO A 291 0.93 13.92 4.08
CA PRO A 291 1.94 13.54 5.06
C PRO A 291 2.43 12.09 4.96
N ASP A 292 1.56 11.17 4.54
CA ASP A 292 1.92 9.77 4.31
C ASP A 292 2.29 9.47 2.84
N GLY A 293 2.22 10.48 1.95
CA GLY A 293 2.52 10.36 0.53
C GLY A 293 4.02 10.31 0.22
N ASN A 294 4.36 9.95 -1.02
CA ASN A 294 5.72 10.08 -1.52
C ASN A 294 6.03 11.55 -1.80
N PHE A 295 7.00 12.10 -1.11
CA PHE A 295 7.37 13.51 -1.18
C PHE A 295 7.85 13.95 -2.57
N ILE A 296 8.24 13.06 -3.46
CA ILE A 296 8.56 13.41 -4.85
C ILE A 296 7.40 14.17 -5.53
N PHE A 297 6.16 13.93 -5.10
CA PHE A 297 4.94 14.57 -5.60
C PHE A 297 4.51 15.79 -4.78
N SER A 298 5.17 16.06 -3.66
CA SER A 298 4.78 17.09 -2.70
C SER A 298 5.21 18.48 -3.16
N SER A 299 4.42 19.50 -2.80
CA SER A 299 4.82 20.91 -2.86
C SER A 299 5.72 21.32 -1.68
N VAL A 300 5.70 20.55 -0.58
CA VAL A 300 6.52 20.79 0.61
C VAL A 300 7.78 19.95 0.54
N SER A 301 8.92 20.56 0.89
CA SER A 301 10.19 19.88 0.97
C SER A 301 10.31 19.09 2.29
N ASP A 302 10.77 17.85 2.19
CA ASP A 302 11.26 17.04 3.33
C ASP A 302 12.76 17.29 3.61
N ARG A 303 13.44 17.93 2.64
CA ARG A 303 14.89 18.16 2.68
C ARG A 303 15.27 19.52 3.27
N PHE A 304 14.51 20.56 2.96
CA PHE A 304 14.77 21.91 3.40
C PHE A 304 13.58 22.46 4.17
N GLU A 305 13.83 22.86 5.40
CA GLU A 305 12.84 23.49 6.26
C GLU A 305 12.31 24.78 5.58
N ASP A 306 11.02 25.02 5.65
CA ASP A 306 10.32 26.16 5.04
C ASP A 306 10.33 26.25 3.50
N LEU A 307 10.88 25.27 2.78
CA LEU A 307 10.83 25.30 1.33
C LEU A 307 9.50 24.74 0.83
N VAL A 308 8.75 25.60 0.16
CA VAL A 308 7.51 25.27 -0.55
C VAL A 308 7.65 25.65 -2.02
N ILE A 309 7.37 24.73 -2.93
CA ILE A 309 7.22 24.96 -4.37
C ILE A 309 5.76 24.73 -4.70
N SER A 310 4.99 25.82 -4.77
CA SER A 310 3.53 25.76 -4.87
C SER A 310 3.05 24.98 -6.09
N GLU A 311 3.53 25.33 -7.27
CA GLU A 311 3.19 24.64 -8.52
C GLU A 311 4.31 23.69 -8.93
N ARG A 312 3.95 22.45 -9.25
CA ARG A 312 4.90 21.45 -9.73
C ARG A 312 4.32 20.61 -10.85
N SER A 313 5.15 20.36 -11.84
CA SER A 313 4.80 19.52 -12.99
C SER A 313 5.85 18.44 -13.19
N LEU A 314 5.43 17.17 -13.18
CA LEU A 314 6.31 16.02 -13.37
C LEU A 314 5.86 15.20 -14.57
N ILE A 315 6.81 14.83 -15.43
CA ILE A 315 6.63 13.71 -16.35
C ILE A 315 7.08 12.47 -15.58
N THR A 316 6.21 11.47 -15.44
CA THR A 316 6.47 10.25 -14.68
C THR A 316 6.55 9.05 -15.60
N GLY A 317 7.41 8.09 -15.28
CA GLY A 317 7.48 6.80 -15.96
C GLY A 317 7.73 5.70 -14.96
N SER A 318 7.06 4.56 -15.09
CA SER A 318 7.36 3.40 -14.25
C SER A 318 7.35 2.12 -15.08
N PHE A 319 8.25 1.22 -14.72
CA PHE A 319 8.29 -0.15 -15.21
C PHE A 319 8.34 -1.10 -14.02
N ASN A 320 7.52 -2.13 -14.06
CA ASN A 320 7.52 -3.19 -13.06
C ASN A 320 7.50 -4.55 -13.74
N LEU A 321 8.36 -5.46 -13.28
CA LEU A 321 8.42 -6.85 -13.71
C LEU A 321 8.41 -7.73 -12.47
N THR A 322 7.37 -8.57 -12.32
CA THR A 322 7.21 -9.51 -11.21
C THR A 322 7.27 -10.94 -11.72
N LEU A 323 8.24 -11.70 -11.28
CA LEU A 323 8.49 -13.07 -11.72
C LEU A 323 8.21 -14.03 -10.56
N PRO A 324 7.06 -14.71 -10.54
CA PRO A 324 6.80 -15.73 -9.55
C PRO A 324 7.67 -16.96 -9.83
N TRP A 325 8.23 -17.54 -8.75
CA TRP A 325 9.01 -18.76 -8.79
C TRP A 325 8.40 -19.81 -7.88
N LYS A 326 7.70 -20.78 -8.47
CA LYS A 326 6.86 -21.73 -7.73
C LYS A 326 5.87 -20.97 -6.84
N ASP A 327 5.32 -21.62 -5.83
CA ASP A 327 4.30 -21.02 -4.94
C ASP A 327 4.91 -20.34 -3.69
N MET A 328 6.19 -19.99 -3.70
CA MET A 328 6.91 -19.52 -2.51
C MET A 328 7.73 -18.27 -2.70
N LEU A 329 8.26 -18.05 -3.90
CA LEU A 329 9.18 -16.97 -4.17
C LEU A 329 8.63 -16.06 -5.27
N GLU A 330 8.88 -14.77 -5.11
CA GLU A 330 8.57 -13.75 -6.09
C GLU A 330 9.76 -12.80 -6.22
N PHE A 331 10.19 -12.58 -7.45
CA PHE A 331 11.23 -11.61 -7.79
C PHE A 331 10.57 -10.42 -8.45
N THR A 332 10.81 -9.23 -7.92
CA THR A 332 10.31 -7.98 -8.51
C THR A 332 11.48 -7.08 -8.86
N PHE A 333 11.50 -6.61 -10.09
CA PHE A 333 12.30 -5.47 -10.54
C PHE A 333 11.36 -4.32 -10.84
N ALA A 334 11.66 -3.13 -10.31
CA ALA A 334 10.93 -1.92 -10.62
C ALA A 334 11.89 -0.76 -10.91
N PHE A 335 11.46 0.11 -11.82
CA PHE A 335 12.10 1.38 -12.14
C PHE A 335 11.03 2.46 -12.13
N ASP A 336 11.28 3.54 -11.40
CA ASP A 336 10.44 4.74 -11.38
C ASP A 336 11.30 5.94 -11.82
N GLY A 337 10.82 6.73 -12.76
CA GLY A 337 11.47 7.92 -13.25
C GLY A 337 10.56 9.15 -13.15
N TYR A 338 11.14 10.27 -12.77
CA TYR A 338 10.45 11.54 -12.56
C TYR A 338 11.25 12.67 -13.20
N TYR A 339 10.68 13.36 -14.15
CA TYR A 339 11.28 14.57 -14.72
C TYR A 339 10.45 15.77 -14.31
N ASP A 340 11.01 16.59 -13.42
CA ASP A 340 10.43 17.86 -13.02
C ASP A 340 10.65 18.89 -14.12
N THR A 341 9.57 19.35 -14.75
CA THR A 341 9.63 20.25 -15.90
C THR A 341 10.01 21.68 -15.50
N ASP A 342 9.67 22.08 -14.27
CA ASP A 342 9.91 23.41 -13.75
C ASP A 342 11.35 23.55 -13.24
N LEU A 343 11.81 22.54 -12.48
CA LEU A 343 13.19 22.46 -11.99
C LEU A 343 14.18 21.95 -13.05
N ARG A 344 13.68 21.32 -14.14
CA ARG A 344 14.49 20.68 -15.20
C ARG A 344 15.43 19.62 -14.65
N ARG A 345 14.95 18.78 -13.74
CA ARG A 345 15.71 17.72 -13.09
C ARG A 345 15.08 16.37 -13.33
N PHE A 346 15.93 15.38 -13.49
CA PHE A 346 15.54 13.98 -13.60
C PHE A 346 15.94 13.25 -12.32
N ASP A 347 14.99 12.63 -11.69
CA ASP A 347 15.13 11.79 -10.51
C ASP A 347 14.63 10.39 -10.84
N ASN A 348 15.20 9.36 -10.22
CA ASN A 348 14.78 7.99 -10.47
C ASN A 348 14.96 7.10 -9.24
N ALA A 349 14.25 5.99 -9.24
CA ALA A 349 14.39 4.93 -8.26
C ALA A 349 14.46 3.56 -8.93
N VAL A 350 15.39 2.73 -8.48
CA VAL A 350 15.53 1.34 -8.92
C VAL A 350 15.26 0.43 -7.73
N THR A 351 14.43 -0.59 -7.94
CA THR A 351 14.06 -1.54 -6.88
C THR A 351 14.28 -2.98 -7.33
N LEU A 352 14.87 -3.77 -6.44
CA LEU A 352 14.93 -5.24 -6.52
C LEU A 352 14.35 -5.83 -5.24
N ASN A 353 13.33 -6.65 -5.37
CA ASN A 353 12.72 -7.37 -4.26
C ASN A 353 12.77 -8.88 -4.49
N ILE A 354 13.05 -9.63 -3.43
CA ILE A 354 12.86 -11.07 -3.38
C ILE A 354 11.95 -11.34 -2.19
N ARG A 355 10.72 -11.71 -2.46
CA ARG A 355 9.72 -12.05 -1.45
C ARG A 355 9.62 -13.56 -1.31
N PHE A 356 9.66 -14.04 -0.08
CA PHE A 356 9.35 -15.42 0.27
C PHE A 356 8.13 -15.45 1.17
N GLY A 357 7.14 -16.24 0.81
CA GLY A 357 5.94 -16.45 1.62
C GLY A 357 5.57 -17.93 1.71
N LYS A 358 5.31 -18.44 2.91
CA LYS A 358 4.88 -19.83 3.10
C LYS A 358 3.93 -19.94 4.28
N LEU A 359 2.83 -20.67 4.07
CA LEU A 359 1.93 -21.12 5.12
C LEU A 359 2.11 -22.62 5.30
N ILE A 360 2.48 -23.04 6.50
CA ILE A 360 2.78 -24.44 6.84
C ILE A 360 1.82 -24.89 7.94
N LYS A 361 1.02 -25.91 7.69
CA LYS A 361 0.20 -26.52 8.74
C LYS A 361 1.10 -27.28 9.72
N ILE A 362 1.02 -26.93 11.01
CA ILE A 362 1.82 -27.55 12.08
C ILE A 362 1.03 -28.70 12.71
N ALA A 363 -0.23 -28.45 13.07
CA ALA A 363 -1.05 -29.39 13.79
C ALA A 363 -2.54 -29.24 13.48
N SER A 364 -3.31 -30.28 13.73
CA SER A 364 -4.76 -30.25 13.89
C SER A 364 -5.07 -30.54 15.36
N LEU A 365 -5.83 -29.65 15.99
CA LEU A 365 -6.17 -29.72 17.41
C LEU A 365 -7.54 -30.39 17.64
N ARG A 366 -8.17 -30.92 16.59
CA ARG A 366 -9.42 -31.68 16.72
C ARG A 366 -9.21 -32.82 17.70
N GLU A 367 -9.98 -32.84 18.78
CA GLU A 367 -10.12 -34.05 19.61
C GLU A 367 -10.66 -35.18 18.72
N LYS A 368 -10.03 -36.37 18.83
CA LYS A 368 -10.44 -37.58 18.11
C LYS A 368 -11.74 -38.14 18.70
#